data_e8fa38cc19e10612b29ade0f3b207930
#
_entry.id   e8fa38cc19e10612b29ade0f3b207930
#
_cell.length_a   1.000
_cell.length_b   1.000
_cell.length_c   1.000
_cell.angle_alpha   90.00
_cell.angle_beta   90.00
_cell.angle_gamma   90.00
#
_symmetry.space_group_name_H-M   'P 1'
#
loop_
_entity.id
_entity.type
_entity.pdbx_description
1 polymer ?
#
loop_
_entity_poly.entity_id
_entity_poly.type
_entity_poly.pdbx_seq_one_letter_code
_entity_poly.pdbx_strand_id
1 'polypeptide(L)'
;MISVGTDEALAKLKGGEIDAMFYVAGFPVKLFKEDVTEEDGLALIPIMNKSIVEFYPTAEIPAETYNWQHQAVNTVAVKAVLVSFNFRRANCEHVGKFAQILNENMDWLKENGHPKWNYVDLEFPLKGWEQYDCVKKYLVKKPEDTPKPSVDINPILKAVKDILK
;
A
#
# COMPACT_ATOMS: atom_id res chain seq x y z
N MET A 1 -16.11 -20.41 -7.96
CA MET A 1 -15.64 -19.10 -7.50
C MET A 1 -16.73 -18.09 -7.81
N ILE A 2 -17.15 -17.29 -6.83
CA ILE A 2 -18.11 -16.20 -6.99
C ILE A 2 -17.40 -14.88 -6.72
N SER A 3 -17.83 -13.80 -7.37
CA SER A 3 -17.32 -12.45 -7.14
C SER A 3 -18.45 -11.63 -6.51
N VAL A 4 -18.27 -11.22 -5.27
CA VAL A 4 -19.23 -10.45 -4.48
C VAL A 4 -18.53 -9.29 -3.78
N GLY A 5 -19.28 -8.36 -3.21
CA GLY A 5 -18.71 -7.30 -2.39
C GLY A 5 -18.00 -7.86 -1.15
N THR A 6 -17.04 -7.10 -0.62
CA THR A 6 -16.18 -7.56 0.50
C THR A 6 -17.00 -7.89 1.75
N ASP A 7 -17.93 -7.02 2.12
CA ASP A 7 -18.78 -7.20 3.32
C ASP A 7 -19.72 -8.40 3.15
N GLU A 8 -20.28 -8.57 1.95
CA GLU A 8 -21.09 -9.74 1.60
C GLU A 8 -20.25 -11.03 1.66
N ALA A 9 -19.01 -11.00 1.14
CA ALA A 9 -18.13 -12.16 1.20
C ALA A 9 -17.80 -12.56 2.65
N LEU A 10 -17.52 -11.59 3.52
CA LEU A 10 -17.28 -11.86 4.94
C LEU A 10 -18.52 -12.43 5.63
N ALA A 11 -19.70 -11.87 5.36
CA ALA A 11 -20.95 -12.38 5.92
C ALA A 11 -21.22 -13.83 5.51
N LYS A 12 -21.00 -14.15 4.21
CA LYS A 12 -21.13 -15.52 3.69
C LYS A 12 -20.12 -16.49 4.31
N LEU A 13 -18.89 -16.06 4.53
CA LEU A 13 -17.85 -16.85 5.18
C LEU A 13 -18.24 -17.16 6.63
N LYS A 14 -18.65 -16.16 7.39
CA LYS A 14 -19.11 -16.31 8.78
C LYS A 14 -20.37 -17.19 8.87
N GLY A 15 -21.25 -17.11 7.89
CA GLY A 15 -22.44 -17.94 7.78
C GLY A 15 -22.20 -19.37 7.28
N GLY A 16 -20.96 -19.71 6.89
CA GLY A 16 -20.61 -21.03 6.34
C GLY A 16 -21.18 -21.28 4.93
N GLU A 17 -21.61 -20.24 4.23
CA GLU A 17 -22.07 -20.35 2.83
C GLU A 17 -20.91 -20.50 1.85
N ILE A 18 -19.71 -20.06 2.24
CA ILE A 18 -18.46 -20.24 1.50
C ILE A 18 -17.36 -20.70 2.45
N ASP A 19 -16.44 -21.51 1.95
CA ASP A 19 -15.36 -22.10 2.75
C ASP A 19 -14.17 -21.16 2.92
N ALA A 20 -13.95 -20.21 2.00
CA ALA A 20 -12.86 -19.27 2.04
C ALA A 20 -13.17 -18.02 1.22
N MET A 21 -12.55 -16.87 1.59
CA MET A 21 -12.52 -15.68 0.79
C MET A 21 -11.07 -15.28 0.48
N PHE A 22 -10.84 -14.77 -0.73
CA PHE A 22 -9.57 -14.18 -1.12
C PHE A 22 -9.71 -12.66 -1.11
N TYR A 23 -8.81 -11.99 -0.38
CA TYR A 23 -8.85 -10.55 -0.23
C TYR A 23 -7.47 -9.93 -0.41
N VAL A 24 -7.41 -8.85 -1.18
CA VAL A 24 -6.17 -8.11 -1.44
C VAL A 24 -6.29 -6.71 -0.82
N ALA A 25 -5.51 -6.47 0.21
CA ALA A 25 -5.46 -5.18 0.88
C ALA A 25 -4.14 -5.02 1.65
N GLY A 26 -3.84 -3.81 2.07
CA GLY A 26 -2.75 -3.62 3.03
C GLY A 26 -3.23 -3.91 4.46
N PHE A 27 -2.43 -4.62 5.25
CA PHE A 27 -2.76 -4.88 6.66
C PHE A 27 -2.27 -3.74 7.60
N PRO A 28 -2.90 -3.56 8.78
CA PRO A 28 -4.12 -4.21 9.21
C PRO A 28 -5.34 -3.76 8.39
N VAL A 29 -6.20 -4.72 8.06
CA VAL A 29 -7.46 -4.47 7.37
C VAL A 29 -8.52 -4.08 8.38
N LYS A 30 -9.16 -2.93 8.18
CA LYS A 30 -10.20 -2.43 9.09
C LYS A 30 -11.33 -3.45 9.27
N LEU A 31 -11.85 -4.00 8.17
CA LEU A 31 -12.89 -5.02 8.17
C LEU A 31 -12.54 -6.20 9.11
N PHE A 32 -11.34 -6.76 9.00
CA PHE A 32 -10.92 -7.89 9.82
C PHE A 32 -10.65 -7.53 11.28
N LYS A 33 -10.32 -6.26 11.53
CA LYS A 33 -10.07 -5.77 12.89
C LYS A 33 -11.35 -5.46 13.65
N GLU A 34 -12.38 -4.99 12.96
CA GLU A 34 -13.63 -4.52 13.57
C GLU A 34 -14.74 -5.57 13.51
N ASP A 35 -14.82 -6.35 12.41
CA ASP A 35 -15.95 -7.23 12.13
C ASP A 35 -15.64 -8.73 12.29
N VAL A 36 -14.41 -9.12 12.69
CA VAL A 36 -14.05 -10.51 12.97
C VAL A 36 -13.61 -10.65 14.40
N THR A 37 -14.12 -11.68 15.08
CA THR A 37 -13.80 -12.04 16.46
C THR A 37 -13.31 -13.50 16.55
N GLU A 38 -12.77 -13.90 17.69
CA GLU A 38 -12.39 -15.29 17.94
C GLU A 38 -13.58 -16.27 17.84
N GLU A 39 -14.78 -15.81 18.20
CA GLU A 39 -15.99 -16.63 18.18
C GLU A 39 -16.41 -17.03 16.74
N ASP A 40 -15.96 -16.28 15.74
CA ASP A 40 -16.23 -16.58 14.32
C ASP A 40 -15.46 -17.82 13.83
N GLY A 41 -14.41 -18.26 14.56
CA GLY A 41 -13.63 -19.44 14.22
C GLY A 41 -12.88 -19.34 12.88
N LEU A 42 -12.61 -18.13 12.42
CA LEU A 42 -11.90 -17.88 11.16
C LEU A 42 -10.38 -17.92 11.35
N ALA A 43 -9.67 -18.25 10.29
CA ALA A 43 -8.20 -18.27 10.29
C ALA A 43 -7.63 -17.72 8.99
N LEU A 44 -6.48 -17.06 9.07
CA LEU A 44 -5.70 -16.70 7.89
C LEU A 44 -4.98 -17.95 7.35
N ILE A 45 -5.12 -18.20 6.06
CA ILE A 45 -4.48 -19.34 5.38
C ILE A 45 -3.17 -18.87 4.75
N PRO A 46 -2.01 -19.48 5.07
CA PRO A 46 -0.75 -19.12 4.47
C PRO A 46 -0.73 -19.42 2.96
N ILE A 47 -0.15 -18.50 2.18
CA ILE A 47 0.00 -18.67 0.73
C ILE A 47 1.49 -18.87 0.42
N MET A 48 1.92 -20.15 0.33
CA MET A 48 3.31 -20.56 0.14
C MET A 48 3.52 -21.47 -1.08
N ASN A 49 2.56 -21.52 -2.00
CA ASN A 49 2.69 -22.29 -3.22
C ASN A 49 3.84 -21.75 -4.09
N LYS A 50 4.76 -22.63 -4.53
CA LYS A 50 5.95 -22.25 -5.30
C LYS A 50 5.62 -21.43 -6.53
N SER A 51 4.61 -21.83 -7.30
CA SER A 51 4.21 -21.10 -8.52
C SER A 51 3.68 -19.71 -8.23
N ILE A 52 3.16 -19.46 -7.04
CA ILE A 52 2.68 -18.14 -6.63
C ILE A 52 3.86 -17.28 -6.16
N VAL A 53 4.74 -17.81 -5.30
CA VAL A 53 5.87 -17.06 -4.76
C VAL A 53 6.96 -16.74 -5.78
N GLU A 54 6.97 -17.43 -6.94
CA GLU A 54 7.82 -17.07 -8.08
C GLU A 54 7.40 -15.74 -8.76
N PHE A 55 6.10 -15.37 -8.66
CA PHE A 55 5.55 -14.17 -9.29
C PHE A 55 5.32 -13.03 -8.32
N TYR A 56 5.00 -13.34 -7.07
CA TYR A 56 4.66 -12.35 -6.05
C TYR A 56 5.71 -12.35 -4.93
N PRO A 57 6.13 -11.17 -4.45
CA PRO A 57 7.02 -11.10 -3.30
C PRO A 57 6.34 -11.72 -2.07
N THR A 58 7.11 -12.43 -1.29
CA THR A 58 6.66 -12.96 -0.01
C THR A 58 6.48 -11.84 1.01
N ALA A 59 5.49 -11.99 1.87
CA ALA A 59 5.20 -11.09 2.97
C ALA A 59 4.76 -11.90 4.20
N GLU A 60 4.83 -11.29 5.35
CA GLU A 60 4.34 -11.85 6.60
C GLU A 60 3.35 -10.90 7.25
N ILE A 61 2.21 -11.42 7.66
CA ILE A 61 1.29 -10.72 8.57
C ILE A 61 1.76 -11.07 9.98
N PRO A 62 2.26 -10.11 10.78
CA PRO A 62 2.77 -10.38 12.12
C PRO A 62 1.70 -10.98 13.02
N ALA A 63 2.12 -11.77 14.00
CA ALA A 63 1.24 -12.24 15.07
C ALA A 63 0.55 -11.05 15.75
N GLU A 64 -0.65 -11.25 16.26
CA GLU A 64 -1.44 -10.24 16.96
C GLU A 64 -1.78 -8.99 16.11
N THR A 65 -1.72 -9.10 14.77
CA THR A 65 -2.21 -8.04 13.87
C THR A 65 -3.73 -7.85 14.01
N TYR A 66 -4.44 -8.95 14.27
CA TYR A 66 -5.87 -9.00 14.61
C TYR A 66 -6.06 -9.74 15.93
N ASN A 67 -7.07 -9.36 16.71
CA ASN A 67 -7.33 -9.95 18.04
C ASN A 67 -7.56 -11.46 18.01
N TRP A 68 -8.00 -11.99 16.88
CA TRP A 68 -8.28 -13.42 16.65
C TRP A 68 -7.15 -14.17 15.94
N GLN A 69 -6.02 -13.50 15.63
CA GLN A 69 -4.89 -14.10 14.91
C GLN A 69 -3.65 -14.10 15.81
N HIS A 70 -3.33 -15.24 16.44
CA HIS A 70 -2.26 -15.34 17.43
C HIS A 70 -0.90 -15.70 16.85
N GLN A 71 -0.83 -16.15 15.61
CA GLN A 71 0.42 -16.56 14.96
C GLN A 71 0.71 -15.70 13.73
N ALA A 72 2.00 -15.49 13.46
CA ALA A 72 2.40 -14.88 12.21
C ALA A 72 2.00 -15.75 11.02
N VAL A 73 1.56 -15.13 9.92
CA VAL A 73 1.08 -15.83 8.74
C VAL A 73 1.86 -15.40 7.50
N ASN A 74 2.55 -16.35 6.91
CA ASN A 74 3.25 -16.13 5.65
C ASN A 74 2.26 -16.03 4.48
N THR A 75 2.42 -15.01 3.66
CA THR A 75 1.57 -14.75 2.51
C THR A 75 2.39 -14.14 1.37
N VAL A 76 1.71 -13.70 0.34
CA VAL A 76 2.31 -12.95 -0.76
C VAL A 76 1.76 -11.53 -0.80
N ALA A 77 2.56 -10.60 -1.31
CA ALA A 77 2.16 -9.22 -1.51
C ALA A 77 1.97 -8.91 -2.98
N VAL A 78 1.09 -7.95 -3.27
CA VAL A 78 0.98 -7.29 -4.56
C VAL A 78 1.56 -5.89 -4.45
N LYS A 79 2.14 -5.41 -5.55
CA LYS A 79 2.71 -4.07 -5.58
C LYS A 79 1.62 -3.04 -5.77
N ALA A 80 1.61 -2.01 -4.93
CA ALA A 80 0.85 -0.80 -5.18
C ALA A 80 1.68 0.11 -6.09
N VAL A 81 1.15 0.46 -7.25
CA VAL A 81 1.84 1.29 -8.24
C VAL A 81 1.12 2.61 -8.40
N LEU A 82 1.84 3.71 -8.24
CA LEU A 82 1.33 5.02 -8.60
C LEU A 82 1.45 5.20 -10.11
N VAL A 83 0.33 5.36 -10.78
CA VAL A 83 0.26 5.56 -12.22
C VAL A 83 -0.17 6.99 -12.55
N SER A 84 0.32 7.51 -13.67
CA SER A 84 -0.02 8.83 -14.16
C SER A 84 -0.32 8.75 -15.65
N PHE A 85 -1.09 9.73 -16.13
CA PHE A 85 -1.24 9.93 -17.58
C PHE A 85 0.09 10.37 -18.18
N ASN A 86 0.35 10.01 -19.45
CA ASN A 86 1.55 10.43 -20.17
C ASN A 86 1.45 11.90 -20.58
N PHE A 87 1.64 12.79 -19.64
CA PHE A 87 1.60 14.23 -19.87
C PHE A 87 2.80 14.71 -20.67
N ARG A 88 2.59 15.79 -21.41
CA ARG A 88 3.66 16.53 -22.11
C ARG A 88 3.84 17.92 -21.49
N ARG A 89 5.03 18.53 -21.67
CA ARG A 89 5.35 19.92 -21.25
C ARG A 89 5.20 20.13 -19.73
N ALA A 90 4.52 21.22 -19.31
CA ALA A 90 4.43 21.65 -17.93
C ALA A 90 3.85 20.58 -16.97
N ASN A 91 2.85 19.81 -17.39
CA ASN A 91 2.28 18.76 -16.55
C ASN A 91 3.24 17.61 -16.29
N CYS A 92 4.13 17.31 -17.26
CA CYS A 92 5.24 16.38 -17.08
C CYS A 92 6.17 16.85 -15.95
N GLU A 93 6.49 18.14 -15.90
CA GLU A 93 7.32 18.72 -14.83
C GLU A 93 6.64 18.64 -13.48
N HIS A 94 5.32 18.85 -13.39
CA HIS A 94 4.57 18.75 -12.15
C HIS A 94 4.61 17.32 -11.59
N VAL A 95 4.45 16.29 -12.44
CA VAL A 95 4.57 14.89 -12.01
C VAL A 95 5.99 14.57 -11.54
N GLY A 96 7.01 15.06 -12.25
CA GLY A 96 8.40 14.91 -11.84
C GLY A 96 8.69 15.56 -10.49
N LYS A 97 8.24 16.81 -10.27
CA LYS A 97 8.37 17.52 -8.99
C LYS A 97 7.63 16.79 -7.86
N PHE A 98 6.44 16.27 -8.13
CA PHE A 98 5.70 15.47 -7.15
C PHE A 98 6.51 14.25 -6.72
N ALA A 99 7.08 13.50 -7.67
CA ALA A 99 7.90 12.33 -7.36
C ALA A 99 9.15 12.70 -6.55
N GLN A 100 9.79 13.82 -6.86
CA GLN A 100 10.93 14.34 -6.11
C GLN A 100 10.53 14.68 -4.68
N ILE A 101 9.46 15.45 -4.48
CA ILE A 101 8.96 15.83 -3.16
C ILE A 101 8.60 14.59 -2.33
N LEU A 102 7.93 13.61 -2.97
CA LEU A 102 7.60 12.34 -2.32
C LEU A 102 8.86 11.64 -1.82
N ASN A 103 9.87 11.50 -2.69
CA ASN A 103 11.13 10.84 -2.36
C ASN A 103 11.90 11.56 -1.24
N GLU A 104 11.96 12.89 -1.29
CA GLU A 104 12.64 13.71 -0.29
C GLU A 104 11.95 13.70 1.09
N ASN A 105 10.65 13.36 1.14
CA ASN A 105 9.87 13.34 2.38
C ASN A 105 9.51 11.92 2.85
N MET A 106 10.12 10.88 2.29
CA MET A 106 9.81 9.50 2.67
C MET A 106 10.04 9.21 4.16
N ASP A 107 11.11 9.71 4.74
CA ASP A 107 11.41 9.51 6.17
C ASP A 107 10.34 10.18 7.04
N TRP A 108 9.96 11.41 6.69
CA TRP A 108 8.88 12.10 7.39
C TRP A 108 7.54 11.34 7.28
N LEU A 109 7.23 10.79 6.10
CA LEU A 109 6.02 9.99 5.88
C LEU A 109 6.04 8.69 6.69
N LYS A 110 7.19 8.04 6.83
CA LYS A 110 7.34 6.85 7.67
C LYS A 110 7.13 7.16 9.15
N GLU A 111 7.63 8.30 9.62
CA GLU A 111 7.51 8.70 11.03
C GLU A 111 6.13 9.25 11.40
N ASN A 112 5.53 10.06 10.51
CA ASN A 112 4.35 10.87 10.83
C ASN A 112 3.11 10.51 10.01
N GLY A 113 3.26 9.70 8.97
CA GLY A 113 2.20 9.27 8.07
C GLY A 113 1.48 8.01 8.54
N HIS A 114 0.70 7.45 7.64
CA HIS A 114 0.05 6.16 7.91
C HIS A 114 1.10 5.05 8.03
N PRO A 115 0.98 4.07 8.96
CA PRO A 115 1.96 3.00 9.17
C PRO A 115 2.36 2.23 7.91
N LYS A 116 1.52 2.19 6.89
CA LYS A 116 1.83 1.58 5.58
C LYS A 116 3.01 2.23 4.86
N TRP A 117 3.36 3.47 5.16
CA TRP A 117 4.54 4.11 4.56
C TRP A 117 5.84 3.39 4.90
N ASN A 118 5.90 2.66 6.03
CA ASN A 118 7.05 1.84 6.39
C ASN A 118 7.32 0.67 5.43
N TYR A 119 6.33 0.28 4.63
CA TYR A 119 6.41 -0.81 3.65
C TYR A 119 6.58 -0.30 2.22
N VAL A 120 6.71 1.02 2.03
CA VAL A 120 6.91 1.61 0.69
C VAL A 120 8.39 1.58 0.34
N ASP A 121 8.70 0.92 -0.77
CA ASP A 121 10.00 0.93 -1.42
C ASP A 121 9.84 1.54 -2.83
N LEU A 122 10.34 2.77 -2.99
CA LEU A 122 10.25 3.50 -4.26
C LEU A 122 11.23 2.97 -5.32
N GLU A 123 12.23 2.20 -4.91
CA GLU A 123 13.24 1.61 -5.80
C GLU A 123 12.88 0.18 -6.22
N PHE A 124 11.77 -0.37 -5.71
CA PHE A 124 11.37 -1.74 -6.00
C PHE A 124 11.19 -1.96 -7.52
N PRO A 125 11.90 -2.93 -8.13
CA PRO A 125 11.85 -3.14 -9.56
C PRO A 125 10.49 -3.66 -10.02
N LEU A 126 9.86 -2.96 -10.96
CA LEU A 126 8.59 -3.33 -11.58
C LEU A 126 8.87 -4.00 -12.94
N LYS A 127 8.91 -5.34 -12.99
CA LYS A 127 9.07 -6.07 -14.25
C LYS A 127 7.92 -5.73 -15.21
N GLY A 128 8.24 -5.37 -16.44
CA GLY A 128 7.26 -5.05 -17.48
C GLY A 128 6.69 -3.62 -17.40
N TRP A 129 7.17 -2.80 -16.49
CA TRP A 129 6.79 -1.39 -16.36
C TRP A 129 8.04 -0.51 -16.44
N GLU A 130 7.95 0.55 -17.19
CA GLU A 130 9.00 1.57 -17.23
C GLU A 130 8.62 2.74 -16.33
N GLN A 131 9.59 3.24 -15.60
CA GLN A 131 9.41 4.47 -14.85
C GLN A 131 9.20 5.63 -15.84
N TYR A 132 8.22 6.49 -15.53
CA TYR A 132 7.87 7.62 -16.36
C TYR A 132 9.05 8.58 -16.52
N ASP A 133 9.37 8.99 -17.76
CA ASP A 133 10.58 9.78 -18.07
C ASP A 133 10.64 11.10 -17.32
N CYS A 134 9.49 11.72 -17.05
CA CYS A 134 9.44 12.95 -16.27
C CYS A 134 9.87 12.71 -14.82
N VAL A 135 9.54 11.56 -14.26
CA VAL A 135 9.97 11.11 -12.92
C VAL A 135 11.47 10.82 -12.92
N LYS A 136 11.96 10.05 -13.91
CA LYS A 136 13.41 9.76 -14.04
C LYS A 136 14.26 11.03 -14.00
N LYS A 137 13.88 12.06 -14.77
CA LYS A 137 14.62 13.33 -14.85
C LYS A 137 14.76 14.04 -13.50
N TYR A 138 13.75 13.93 -12.64
CA TYR A 138 13.73 14.61 -11.34
C TYR A 138 14.39 13.79 -10.24
N LEU A 139 14.32 12.47 -10.30
CA LEU A 139 14.97 11.59 -9.31
C LEU A 139 16.48 11.48 -9.52
N VAL A 140 16.97 11.61 -10.78
CA VAL A 140 18.42 11.59 -11.09
C VAL A 140 19.13 12.88 -10.66
N LYS A 141 18.44 14.00 -10.49
CA LYS A 141 19.03 15.22 -9.96
C LYS A 141 19.22 15.08 -8.44
N LYS A 142 20.43 14.69 -8.01
CA LYS A 142 20.87 14.96 -6.65
C LYS A 142 20.76 16.45 -6.41
N PRO A 143 20.09 16.89 -5.34
CA PRO A 143 20.04 18.31 -4.98
C PRO A 143 21.33 18.68 -4.27
N GLU A 144 22.35 19.10 -5.00
CA GLU A 144 23.50 19.75 -4.35
C GLU A 144 23.38 21.28 -4.32
N ASP A 145 22.39 21.89 -5.01
CA ASP A 145 22.35 23.37 -5.12
C ASP A 145 20.95 24.01 -5.24
N THR A 146 19.94 23.51 -4.59
CA THR A 146 18.70 24.32 -4.43
C THR A 146 18.45 24.58 -2.95
N PRO A 147 18.32 25.87 -2.53
CA PRO A 147 17.86 26.17 -1.17
C PRO A 147 16.50 25.49 -1.00
N LYS A 148 16.37 24.70 0.08
CA LYS A 148 15.09 24.08 0.44
C LYS A 148 14.02 25.16 0.39
N PRO A 149 13.01 25.07 -0.48
CA PRO A 149 11.89 25.97 -0.36
C PRO A 149 11.27 25.65 1.01
N SER A 150 11.19 26.64 1.87
CA SER A 150 10.39 26.57 3.09
C SER A 150 8.92 26.55 2.68
N VAL A 151 8.48 25.43 2.14
CA VAL A 151 7.06 25.22 1.87
C VAL A 151 6.46 24.99 3.24
N ASP A 152 5.65 25.94 3.68
CA ASP A 152 4.80 25.73 4.83
C ASP A 152 3.85 24.56 4.52
N ILE A 153 4.16 23.40 5.07
CA ILE A 153 3.43 22.15 4.83
C ILE A 153 2.07 22.18 5.55
N ASN A 154 1.85 23.14 6.44
CA ASN A 154 0.61 23.29 7.21
C ASN A 154 -0.66 23.36 6.36
N PRO A 155 -0.73 24.08 5.21
CA PRO A 155 -1.93 24.10 4.39
C PRO A 155 -2.24 22.76 3.74
N ILE A 156 -1.20 22.01 3.32
CA ILE A 156 -1.36 20.69 2.68
C ILE A 156 -1.77 19.65 3.72
N LEU A 157 -1.16 19.66 4.89
CA LEU A 157 -1.54 18.80 6.01
C LEU A 157 -2.97 19.06 6.50
N LYS A 158 -3.41 20.31 6.50
CA LYS A 158 -4.76 20.67 6.85
C LYS A 158 -5.77 20.16 5.82
N ALA A 159 -5.49 20.35 4.53
CA ALA A 159 -6.33 19.84 3.45
C ALA A 159 -6.45 18.31 3.45
N VAL A 160 -5.34 17.60 3.70
CA VAL A 160 -5.34 16.12 3.82
C VAL A 160 -6.12 15.65 5.03
N LYS A 161 -6.00 16.33 6.18
CA LYS A 161 -6.79 16.00 7.39
C LYS A 161 -8.28 16.24 7.22
N ASP A 162 -8.67 17.23 6.42
CA ASP A 162 -10.09 17.56 6.16
C ASP A 162 -10.74 16.59 5.16
N ILE A 163 -9.94 15.93 4.31
CA ILE A 163 -10.39 14.89 3.37
C ILE A 163 -10.52 13.51 4.06
N LEU A 164 -9.77 13.28 5.13
CA LEU A 164 -9.72 11.98 5.83
C LEU A 164 -10.70 11.89 7.03
N LYS A 165 -11.57 12.89 7.21
CA LYS A 165 -12.69 12.85 8.14
C LYS A 165 -13.95 12.40 7.43
#